data_521f99d0070411b709ba7e514e899b58
#
_entry.id   521f99d0070411b709ba7e514e899b58
#
_cell.length_a   1.000
_cell.length_b   1.000
_cell.length_c   1.000
_cell.angle_alpha   90.00
_cell.angle_beta   90.00
_cell.angle_gamma   90.00
#
_symmetry.space_group_name_H-M   'P 1'
#
loop_
_entity.id
_entity.type
_entity.pdbx_description
1 polymer ?
#
loop_
_entity_poly.entity_id
_entity_poly.type
_entity_poly.pdbx_seq_one_letter_code
_entity_poly.pdbx_strand_id
1 'polypeptide(L)'
;SEPVKPVLDTVVMSNTVHVYVSQSDKGEMVLGAGIDGAHGYTQRGSLHVIEGQLGALCELFPIFSRLRMMRQWGGIVDTCPDASPIVGKTPIGGLFINCGWGTGGFKGTPGSGWAFAHTLATGEPHELNAPFNLDRFTTGALIDEHGAAAVAH
;
A
#
# COMPACT_ATOMS: atom_id res chain seq x y z
N SER A 1 13.58 4.94 13.48
CA SER A 1 14.16 5.35 14.78
C SER A 1 15.68 5.36 14.75
N GLU A 2 16.31 5.76 15.86
CA GLU A 2 17.69 5.40 16.14
C GLU A 2 17.84 3.87 16.22
N PRO A 3 19.04 3.32 15.95
CA PRO A 3 19.27 1.89 16.06
C PRO A 3 19.29 1.45 17.53
N VAL A 4 18.67 0.31 17.80
CA VAL A 4 18.66 -0.35 19.11
C VAL A 4 19.04 -1.81 18.98
N LYS A 5 19.27 -2.48 20.10
CA LYS A 5 19.54 -3.93 20.08
C LYS A 5 18.39 -4.70 19.42
N PRO A 6 18.67 -5.81 18.74
CA PRO A 6 17.63 -6.67 18.18
C PRO A 6 16.61 -7.09 19.23
N VAL A 7 15.35 -6.74 19.01
CA VAL A 7 14.22 -7.07 19.89
C VAL A 7 13.00 -7.55 19.08
N LEU A 8 13.03 -7.40 17.76
CA LEU A 8 11.93 -7.75 16.87
C LEU A 8 12.49 -8.40 15.60
N ASP A 9 12.22 -9.66 15.40
CA ASP A 9 12.70 -10.47 14.27
C ASP A 9 11.64 -10.70 13.19
N THR A 10 10.44 -10.13 13.38
CA THR A 10 9.33 -10.24 12.44
C THR A 10 8.61 -8.91 12.29
N VAL A 11 7.86 -8.76 11.21
CA VAL A 11 6.97 -7.61 11.03
C VAL A 11 5.69 -7.84 11.84
N VAL A 12 5.35 -6.88 12.69
CA VAL A 12 4.07 -6.88 13.41
C VAL A 12 3.17 -5.81 12.81
N MET A 13 1.92 -6.16 12.54
CA MET A 13 0.92 -5.25 12.01
C MET A 13 -0.35 -5.35 12.84
N SER A 14 -0.96 -4.22 13.12
CA SER A 14 -2.29 -4.13 13.73
C SER A 14 -3.21 -3.27 12.87
N ASN A 15 -4.31 -3.84 12.42
CA ASN A 15 -5.35 -3.10 11.71
C ASN A 15 -6.25 -2.31 12.67
N THR A 16 -6.28 -2.68 13.94
CA THR A 16 -7.12 -2.01 14.95
C THR A 16 -6.60 -0.61 15.30
N VAL A 17 -5.28 -0.49 15.46
CA VAL A 17 -4.62 0.78 15.77
C VAL A 17 -3.82 1.35 14.61
N HIS A 18 -3.95 0.74 13.42
CA HIS A 18 -3.34 1.18 12.17
C HIS A 18 -1.84 1.49 12.26
N VAL A 19 -1.07 0.49 12.67
CA VAL A 19 0.39 0.58 12.68
C VAL A 19 1.02 -0.74 12.30
N TYR A 20 2.10 -0.69 11.56
CA TYR A 20 3.03 -1.80 11.44
C TYR A 20 4.40 -1.37 11.96
N VAL A 21 5.16 -2.31 12.43
CA VAL A 21 6.53 -2.11 12.89
C VAL A 21 7.40 -3.30 12.52
N SER A 22 8.61 -3.01 12.11
CA SER A 22 9.68 -3.97 11.87
C SER A 22 10.99 -3.42 12.37
N GLN A 23 11.97 -4.27 12.57
CA GLN A 23 13.32 -3.85 12.88
C GLN A 23 14.26 -4.21 11.73
N SER A 24 15.11 -3.29 11.33
CA SER A 24 16.15 -3.55 10.33
C SER A 24 17.31 -4.34 10.93
N ASP A 25 18.12 -4.96 10.08
CA ASP A 25 19.36 -5.67 10.50
C ASP A 25 20.37 -4.73 11.18
N LYS A 26 20.27 -3.43 10.96
CA LYS A 26 21.10 -2.42 11.62
C LYS A 26 20.52 -1.93 12.95
N GLY A 27 19.31 -2.35 13.28
CA GLY A 27 18.66 -2.08 14.55
C GLY A 27 17.62 -0.95 14.55
N GLU A 28 17.42 -0.23 13.44
CA GLU A 28 16.39 0.81 13.37
C GLU A 28 14.98 0.19 13.37
N MET A 29 14.09 0.77 14.17
CA MET A 29 12.67 0.47 14.07
C MET A 29 12.06 1.27 12.92
N VAL A 30 11.43 0.57 11.99
CA VAL A 30 10.69 1.13 10.86
C VAL A 30 9.21 0.92 11.12
N LEU A 31 8.45 2.00 11.12
CA LEU A 31 7.01 1.97 11.40
C LEU A 31 6.25 2.78 10.37
N GLY A 32 5.00 2.42 10.18
CA GLY A 32 4.12 3.09 9.25
C GLY A 32 2.69 2.57 9.35
N ALA A 33 1.89 2.87 8.41
CA ALA A 33 0.54 2.45 8.03
C ALA A 33 -0.43 3.61 7.79
N GLY A 34 -0.17 4.81 8.32
CA GLY A 34 -1.07 5.95 8.14
C GLY A 34 -1.04 6.48 6.72
N ILE A 35 -2.20 6.94 6.26
CA ILE A 35 -2.37 7.64 4.99
C ILE A 35 -2.90 9.02 5.28
N ASP A 36 -2.35 10.03 4.59
CA ASP A 36 -2.89 11.38 4.62
C ASP A 36 -4.11 11.44 3.71
N GLY A 37 -5.26 11.82 4.25
CA GLY A 37 -6.48 12.00 3.47
C GLY A 37 -6.46 13.19 2.52
N ALA A 38 -5.49 14.09 2.65
CA ALA A 38 -5.32 15.21 1.75
C ALA A 38 -4.55 14.79 0.49
N HIS A 39 -5.12 15.06 -0.69
CA HIS A 39 -4.44 14.82 -1.94
C HIS A 39 -3.23 15.76 -2.09
N GLY A 40 -2.06 15.19 -2.28
CA GLY A 40 -0.81 15.95 -2.44
C GLY A 40 0.29 15.12 -3.06
N TYR A 41 1.30 15.81 -3.56
CA TYR A 41 2.48 15.18 -4.17
C TYR A 41 3.72 15.26 -3.26
N THR A 42 3.54 15.71 -2.02
CA THR A 42 4.65 15.76 -1.07
C THR A 42 5.06 14.36 -0.61
N GLN A 43 6.36 14.13 -0.53
CA GLN A 43 6.92 12.88 -0.03
C GLN A 43 7.54 13.04 1.37
N ARG A 44 7.20 14.12 2.07
CA ARG A 44 7.75 14.39 3.42
C ARG A 44 6.91 13.77 4.53
N GLY A 45 5.67 13.39 4.25
CA GLY A 45 4.70 12.98 5.25
C GLY A 45 4.13 14.17 6.03
N SER A 46 3.06 13.94 6.76
CA SER A 46 2.34 14.93 7.54
C SER A 46 2.54 14.68 9.04
N LEU A 47 2.63 15.77 9.82
CA LEU A 47 2.89 15.67 11.26
C LEU A 47 1.79 14.91 12.01
N HIS A 48 0.53 15.19 11.70
CA HIS A 48 -0.60 14.53 12.34
C HIS A 48 -0.64 13.01 12.08
N VAL A 49 -0.20 12.57 10.88
CA VAL A 49 -0.10 11.15 10.56
C VAL A 49 0.98 10.48 11.39
N ILE A 50 2.17 11.11 11.50
CA ILE A 50 3.26 10.53 12.30
C ILE A 50 2.94 10.51 13.80
N GLU A 51 2.27 11.55 14.32
CA GLU A 51 1.83 11.59 15.72
C GLU A 51 0.86 10.44 16.02
N GLY A 52 -0.13 10.20 15.14
CA GLY A 52 -1.06 9.08 15.27
C GLY A 52 -0.36 7.74 15.25
N GLN A 53 0.59 7.53 14.32
CA GLN A 53 1.37 6.30 14.23
C GLN A 53 2.27 6.04 15.43
N LEU A 54 2.93 7.10 15.94
CA LEU A 54 3.76 6.98 17.14
C LEU A 54 2.91 6.67 18.37
N GLY A 55 1.73 7.27 18.49
CA GLY A 55 0.77 6.96 19.54
C GLY A 55 0.35 5.48 19.51
N ALA A 56 -0.07 5.01 18.33
CA ALA A 56 -0.46 3.61 18.11
C ALA A 56 0.70 2.64 18.39
N LEU A 57 1.93 2.98 17.98
CA LEU A 57 3.10 2.17 18.28
C LEU A 57 3.34 2.07 19.79
N CYS A 58 3.24 3.18 20.51
CA CYS A 58 3.45 3.21 21.96
C CYS A 58 2.33 2.49 22.73
N GLU A 59 1.12 2.44 22.17
CA GLU A 59 0.02 1.66 22.70
C GLU A 59 0.30 0.15 22.62
N LEU A 60 0.77 -0.31 21.44
CA LEU A 60 1.11 -1.73 21.25
C LEU A 60 2.40 -2.13 21.98
N PHE A 61 3.39 -1.26 21.94
CA PHE A 61 4.73 -1.54 22.46
C PHE A 61 5.23 -0.37 23.32
N PRO A 62 4.80 -0.25 24.57
CA PRO A 62 5.21 0.84 25.46
C PRO A 62 6.74 0.99 25.61
N ILE A 63 7.48 -0.10 25.42
CA ILE A 63 8.94 -0.10 25.45
C ILE A 63 9.56 0.85 24.41
N PHE A 64 8.88 1.09 23.29
CA PHE A 64 9.36 1.95 22.20
C PHE A 64 9.13 3.45 22.45
N SER A 65 8.42 3.83 23.52
CA SER A 65 8.17 5.24 23.85
C SER A 65 9.44 6.06 24.12
N ARG A 66 10.58 5.41 24.36
CA ARG A 66 11.88 6.06 24.58
C ARG A 66 12.75 6.20 23.35
N LEU A 67 12.31 5.64 22.22
CA LEU A 67 13.06 5.72 20.98
C LEU A 67 13.03 7.14 20.40
N ARG A 68 14.14 7.55 19.82
CA ARG A 68 14.23 8.81 19.08
C ARG A 68 13.86 8.58 17.61
N MET A 69 12.94 9.38 17.12
CA MET A 69 12.65 9.42 15.70
C MET A 69 13.80 10.11 14.98
N MET A 70 14.35 9.46 13.95
CA MET A 70 15.48 10.00 13.17
C MET A 70 15.03 10.52 11.82
N ARG A 71 14.02 9.90 11.20
CA ARG A 71 13.55 10.24 9.86
C ARG A 71 12.09 9.89 9.70
N GLN A 72 11.40 10.71 8.91
CA GLN A 72 10.11 10.36 8.32
C GLN A 72 10.16 10.61 6.81
N TRP A 73 9.33 9.88 6.09
CA TRP A 73 9.08 10.08 4.66
C TRP A 73 7.65 9.64 4.34
N GLY A 74 7.15 10.08 3.21
CA GLY A 74 5.90 9.63 2.64
C GLY A 74 6.10 9.16 1.22
N GLY A 75 5.13 8.47 0.68
CA GLY A 75 5.01 8.09 -0.71
C GLY A 75 3.66 8.54 -1.27
N ILE A 76 3.51 8.48 -2.58
CA ILE A 76 2.25 8.73 -3.24
C ILE A 76 1.56 7.37 -3.41
N VAL A 77 0.33 7.27 -2.93
CA VAL A 77 -0.49 6.08 -3.10
C VAL A 77 -1.52 6.36 -4.18
N ASP A 78 -1.51 5.55 -5.24
CA ASP A 78 -2.48 5.60 -6.32
C ASP A 78 -3.67 4.70 -5.98
N THR A 79 -4.82 5.29 -5.74
CA THR A 79 -6.03 4.55 -5.37
C THR A 79 -7.11 4.66 -6.43
N CYS A 80 -7.84 3.56 -6.64
CA CYS A 80 -9.06 3.55 -7.43
C CYS A 80 -10.30 3.68 -6.53
N PRO A 81 -11.43 4.16 -7.05
CA PRO A 81 -12.65 4.33 -6.26
C PRO A 81 -13.16 3.06 -5.58
N ASP A 82 -12.88 1.90 -6.16
CA ASP A 82 -13.26 0.57 -5.65
C ASP A 82 -12.07 -0.14 -4.95
N ALA A 83 -11.03 0.60 -4.61
CA ALA A 83 -9.82 0.11 -3.95
C ALA A 83 -9.09 -1.05 -4.69
N SER A 84 -9.43 -1.29 -5.95
CA SER A 84 -8.86 -2.38 -6.76
C SER A 84 -8.08 -1.84 -7.95
N PRO A 85 -6.99 -2.48 -8.37
CA PRO A 85 -6.16 -1.99 -9.47
C PRO A 85 -6.88 -1.99 -10.81
N ILE A 86 -6.32 -1.29 -11.79
CA ILE A 86 -6.73 -1.34 -13.19
C ILE A 86 -5.66 -2.08 -13.96
N VAL A 87 -6.03 -3.20 -14.60
CA VAL A 87 -5.08 -4.02 -15.36
C VAL A 87 -5.73 -4.45 -16.67
N GLY A 88 -5.17 -4.02 -17.80
CA GLY A 88 -5.68 -4.45 -19.09
C GLY A 88 -5.55 -3.45 -20.20
N LYS A 89 -6.43 -3.56 -21.18
CA LYS A 89 -6.50 -2.66 -22.34
C LYS A 89 -7.18 -1.34 -21.99
N THR A 90 -6.81 -0.30 -22.71
CA THR A 90 -7.56 0.97 -22.74
C THR A 90 -8.36 1.05 -24.04
N PRO A 91 -9.28 2.02 -24.17
CA PRO A 91 -9.96 2.28 -25.43
C PRO A 91 -9.05 2.74 -26.58
N ILE A 92 -7.81 3.08 -26.26
CA ILE A 92 -6.80 3.50 -27.26
C ILE A 92 -6.06 2.26 -27.74
N GLY A 93 -6.08 2.03 -29.05
CA GLY A 93 -5.39 0.89 -29.66
C GLY A 93 -3.89 0.87 -29.33
N GLY A 94 -3.40 -0.27 -28.84
CA GLY A 94 -1.99 -0.46 -28.47
C GLY A 94 -1.61 0.11 -27.08
N LEU A 95 -2.52 0.79 -26.39
CA LEU A 95 -2.26 1.31 -25.04
C LEU A 95 -2.85 0.37 -23.98
N PHE A 96 -1.99 -0.10 -23.09
CA PHE A 96 -2.34 -0.95 -21.94
C PHE A 96 -2.02 -0.24 -20.63
N ILE A 97 -2.71 -0.62 -19.58
CA ILE A 97 -2.57 0.01 -18.27
C ILE A 97 -2.44 -1.05 -17.17
N ASN A 98 -1.57 -0.80 -16.19
CA ASN A 98 -1.44 -1.56 -14.97
C ASN A 98 -1.10 -0.58 -13.85
N CYS A 99 -2.09 -0.14 -13.08
CA CYS A 99 -1.95 0.91 -12.06
C CYS A 99 -3.05 0.80 -10.99
N GLY A 100 -3.09 1.76 -10.06
CA GLY A 100 -4.13 1.83 -9.04
C GLY A 100 -4.01 0.76 -7.95
N TRP A 101 -2.80 0.28 -7.68
CA TRP A 101 -2.54 -0.82 -6.74
C TRP A 101 -2.64 -0.41 -5.27
N GLY A 102 -2.80 0.86 -4.97
CA GLY A 102 -2.85 1.34 -3.61
C GLY A 102 -1.62 0.92 -2.81
N THR A 103 -1.84 0.38 -1.62
CA THR A 103 -0.76 -0.12 -0.75
C THR A 103 -0.35 -1.57 -1.05
N GLY A 104 -1.04 -2.24 -1.98
CA GLY A 104 -0.83 -3.66 -2.31
C GLY A 104 0.18 -3.95 -3.41
N GLY A 105 0.67 -2.92 -4.10
CA GLY A 105 1.41 -3.06 -5.36
C GLY A 105 2.68 -3.89 -5.27
N PHE A 106 3.49 -3.70 -4.24
CA PHE A 106 4.75 -4.42 -4.10
C PHE A 106 4.54 -5.94 -4.06
N LYS A 107 3.65 -6.42 -3.20
CA LYS A 107 3.36 -7.86 -3.09
C LYS A 107 2.63 -8.42 -4.30
N GLY A 108 1.83 -7.60 -4.99
CA GLY A 108 1.12 -7.97 -6.21
C GLY A 108 1.99 -8.03 -7.47
N THR A 109 3.17 -7.43 -7.44
CA THR A 109 4.04 -7.24 -8.63
C THR A 109 4.32 -8.53 -9.42
N PRO A 110 4.75 -9.65 -8.83
CA PRO A 110 5.08 -10.85 -9.61
C PRO A 110 3.87 -11.44 -10.33
N GLY A 111 2.76 -11.62 -9.61
CA GLY A 111 1.54 -12.21 -10.18
C GLY A 111 0.87 -11.30 -11.21
N SER A 112 0.77 -10.01 -10.87
CA SER A 112 0.23 -9.00 -11.78
C SER A 112 1.07 -8.88 -13.04
N GLY A 113 2.38 -8.80 -12.91
CA GLY A 113 3.29 -8.70 -14.05
C GLY A 113 3.18 -9.89 -14.98
N TRP A 114 3.12 -11.10 -14.44
CA TRP A 114 2.94 -12.32 -15.22
C TRP A 114 1.61 -12.34 -15.98
N ALA A 115 0.51 -12.09 -15.29
CA ALA A 115 -0.83 -12.08 -15.91
C ALA A 115 -0.99 -10.92 -16.91
N PHE A 116 -0.35 -9.77 -16.65
CA PHE A 116 -0.35 -8.65 -17.58
C PHE A 116 0.49 -8.93 -18.83
N ALA A 117 1.61 -9.64 -18.70
CA ALA A 117 2.40 -10.08 -19.85
C ALA A 117 1.61 -11.01 -20.77
N HIS A 118 0.77 -11.89 -20.23
CA HIS A 118 -0.16 -12.68 -21.03
C HIS A 118 -1.11 -11.79 -21.84
N THR A 119 -1.70 -10.78 -21.20
CA THR A 119 -2.61 -9.83 -21.86
C THR A 119 -1.90 -9.05 -22.99
N LEU A 120 -0.65 -8.65 -22.78
CA LEU A 120 0.15 -7.97 -23.80
C LEU A 120 0.46 -8.88 -25.01
N ALA A 121 0.79 -10.14 -24.73
CA ALA A 121 1.21 -11.09 -25.76
C ALA A 121 0.03 -11.60 -26.62
N THR A 122 -1.11 -11.85 -25.98
CA THR A 122 -2.27 -12.47 -26.64
C THR A 122 -3.32 -11.46 -27.11
N GLY A 123 -3.31 -10.27 -26.50
CA GLY A 123 -4.38 -9.30 -26.65
C GLY A 123 -5.65 -9.64 -25.87
N GLU A 124 -5.67 -10.72 -25.08
CA GLU A 124 -6.81 -11.14 -24.27
C GLU A 124 -6.46 -11.10 -22.77
N PRO A 125 -7.39 -10.66 -21.91
CA PRO A 125 -7.13 -10.62 -20.48
C PRO A 125 -6.90 -12.04 -19.92
N HIS A 126 -5.89 -12.19 -19.08
CA HIS A 126 -5.73 -13.40 -18.28
C HIS A 126 -6.88 -13.49 -17.27
N GLU A 127 -7.32 -14.71 -16.93
CA GLU A 127 -8.45 -14.93 -16.01
C GLU A 127 -8.30 -14.19 -14.67
N LEU A 128 -7.08 -14.11 -14.13
CA LEU A 128 -6.76 -13.40 -12.90
C LEU A 128 -6.91 -11.88 -13.03
N ASN A 129 -6.75 -11.32 -14.23
CA ASN A 129 -6.83 -9.88 -14.48
C ASN A 129 -8.16 -9.46 -15.07
N ALA A 130 -8.96 -10.36 -15.58
CA ALA A 130 -10.22 -10.07 -16.26
C ALA A 130 -11.18 -9.17 -15.46
N PRO A 131 -11.35 -9.36 -14.14
CA PRO A 131 -12.19 -8.49 -13.34
C PRO A 131 -11.67 -7.05 -13.22
N PHE A 132 -10.36 -6.85 -13.30
CA PHE A 132 -9.69 -5.57 -13.07
C PHE A 132 -9.65 -4.65 -14.30
N ASN A 133 -10.55 -4.83 -15.25
CA ASN A 133 -10.63 -4.03 -16.46
C ASN A 133 -11.09 -2.59 -16.17
N LEU A 134 -10.77 -1.68 -17.08
CA LEU A 134 -11.14 -0.26 -16.97
C LEU A 134 -12.65 -0.04 -17.12
N ASP A 135 -13.33 -0.86 -17.92
CA ASP A 135 -14.75 -0.71 -18.25
C ASP A 135 -15.66 -0.89 -17.04
N ARG A 136 -15.18 -1.52 -15.97
CA ARG A 136 -15.96 -1.71 -14.73
C ARG A 136 -16.45 -0.40 -14.12
N PHE A 137 -15.74 0.70 -14.32
CA PHE A 137 -16.16 2.02 -13.84
C PHE A 137 -17.31 2.60 -14.67
N THR A 138 -17.43 2.21 -15.94
CA THR A 138 -18.52 2.64 -16.81
C THR A 138 -19.74 1.74 -16.63
N THR A 139 -19.54 0.45 -16.46
CA THR A 139 -20.61 -0.54 -16.32
C THR A 139 -21.16 -0.64 -14.90
N GLY A 140 -20.43 -0.10 -13.90
CA GLY A 140 -20.77 -0.24 -12.50
C GLY A 140 -20.42 -1.60 -11.89
N ALA A 141 -19.71 -2.46 -12.61
CA ALA A 141 -19.23 -3.76 -12.11
C ALA A 141 -18.01 -3.62 -11.21
N LEU A 142 -18.12 -2.78 -10.18
CA LEU A 142 -17.04 -2.49 -9.25
C LEU A 142 -16.66 -3.73 -8.45
N ILE A 143 -15.37 -3.82 -8.12
CA ILE A 143 -14.83 -4.88 -7.28
C ILE A 143 -14.85 -4.37 -5.86
N ASP A 144 -15.42 -5.15 -4.95
CA ASP A 144 -15.44 -4.82 -3.53
C ASP A 144 -14.42 -5.71 -2.80
N GLU A 145 -13.19 -5.25 -2.74
CA GLU A 145 -12.14 -5.92 -1.98
C GLU A 145 -12.14 -5.48 -0.51
N HIS A 146 -13.25 -5.69 0.20
CA HIS A 146 -13.32 -5.45 1.63
C HIS A 146 -12.13 -6.08 2.36
N GLY A 147 -11.17 -5.27 2.73
CA GLY A 147 -10.03 -5.64 3.57
C GLY A 147 -8.70 -5.91 2.87
N ALA A 148 -8.62 -6.10 1.56
CA ALA A 148 -7.33 -6.31 0.90
C ALA A 148 -6.56 -4.99 0.70
N ALA A 149 -7.28 -3.93 0.42
CA ALA A 149 -6.74 -2.58 0.34
C ALA A 149 -7.09 -1.78 1.59
N ALA A 150 -6.91 -2.32 2.78
CA ALA A 150 -7.25 -1.64 4.04
C ALA A 150 -6.61 -0.24 4.13
N VAL A 151 -6.93 0.59 3.18
CA VAL A 151 -6.93 2.03 3.27
C VAL A 151 -8.23 2.33 4.00
N ALA A 152 -8.26 1.89 5.25
CA ALA A 152 -9.39 2.19 6.08
C ALA A 152 -9.45 3.69 6.25
N HIS A 153 -10.58 4.16 5.94
CA HIS A 153 -11.16 5.48 6.13
C HIS A 153 -10.84 6.14 7.45
#